data_a32abe5686a8f5da417d7ba54b1cc5a3
#
_entry.id   a32abe5686a8f5da417d7ba54b1cc5a3
#
_cell.length_a   1.000
_cell.length_b   1.000
_cell.length_c   1.000
_cell.angle_alpha   90.00
_cell.angle_beta   90.00
_cell.angle_gamma   90.00
#
_symmetry.space_group_name_H-M   'P 1'
#
loop_
_entity.id
_entity.type
_entity.pdbx_description
1 polymer ?
#
loop_
_entity_poly.entity_id
_entity_poly.type
_entity_poly.pdbx_seq_one_letter_code
_entity_poly.pdbx_strand_id
1 'polypeptide(L)'
;MEYDILMFLCSDPKYNTAADIVKIRKSAKSHVSTSLKMLEDKHLIKKEASPGNKKHIEIILLDNAREIVSEGLDIQKKFAESLFRGLSEEEMTLCRSVFVKICGNAEECLKNLKKMRE
;
A
#
# COMPACT_ATOMS: atom_id res chain seq x y z
N MET A 1 7.98 6.54 4.54
CA MET A 1 6.54 6.77 4.34
C MET A 1 6.19 7.17 2.91
N GLU A 2 6.90 8.14 2.31
CA GLU A 2 6.62 8.59 0.93
C GLU A 2 6.71 7.46 -0.09
N TYR A 3 7.79 6.69 -0.04
CA TYR A 3 7.98 5.55 -0.94
C TYR A 3 6.86 4.52 -0.79
N ASP A 4 6.47 4.22 0.44
CA ASP A 4 5.40 3.26 0.72
C ASP A 4 4.08 3.71 0.12
N ILE A 5 3.79 5.01 0.17
CA ILE A 5 2.57 5.58 -0.41
C ILE A 5 2.60 5.45 -1.93
N LEU A 6 3.73 5.75 -2.58
CA LEU A 6 3.87 5.59 -4.02
C LEU A 6 3.62 4.14 -4.45
N MET A 7 4.19 3.18 -3.72
CA MET A 7 4.01 1.76 -4.02
C MET A 7 2.57 1.31 -3.78
N PHE A 8 1.93 1.81 -2.72
CA PHE A 8 0.53 1.53 -2.44
C PHE A 8 -0.39 2.03 -3.56
N LEU A 9 -0.21 3.26 -4.00
CA LEU A 9 -1.01 3.85 -5.07
C LEU A 9 -0.85 3.09 -6.40
N CYS A 10 0.34 2.56 -6.65
CA CYS A 10 0.58 1.75 -7.84
C CYS A 10 -0.11 0.38 -7.76
N SER A 11 -0.07 -0.25 -6.59
CA SER A 11 -0.60 -1.62 -6.38
C SER A 11 -2.12 -1.67 -6.38
N ASP A 12 -2.77 -0.68 -5.77
CA ASP A 12 -4.22 -0.64 -5.59
C ASP A 12 -4.83 0.66 -6.11
N PRO A 13 -4.94 0.82 -7.45
CA PRO A 13 -5.42 2.07 -8.02
C PRO A 13 -6.86 2.46 -7.64
N LYS A 14 -7.67 1.54 -7.17
CA LYS A 14 -9.03 1.85 -6.70
C LYS A 14 -9.08 2.42 -5.27
N TYR A 15 -7.98 2.36 -4.52
CA TYR A 15 -7.85 2.93 -3.18
C TYR A 15 -6.90 4.12 -3.23
N ASN A 16 -7.35 5.20 -3.84
CA ASN A 16 -6.50 6.33 -4.19
C ASN A 16 -6.82 7.63 -3.43
N THR A 17 -7.44 7.53 -2.26
CA THR A 17 -7.68 8.70 -1.40
C THR A 17 -6.80 8.65 -0.16
N ALA A 18 -6.60 9.82 0.48
CA ALA A 18 -5.86 9.89 1.74
C ALA A 18 -6.51 9.02 2.82
N ALA A 19 -7.85 8.99 2.86
CA ALA A 19 -8.60 8.16 3.80
C ALA A 19 -8.34 6.67 3.58
N ASP A 20 -8.26 6.23 2.33
CA ASP A 20 -7.94 4.84 1.99
C ASP A 20 -6.55 4.45 2.49
N ILE A 21 -5.56 5.34 2.30
CA ILE A 21 -4.19 5.10 2.74
C ILE A 21 -4.15 4.93 4.27
N VAL A 22 -4.81 5.83 5.00
CA VAL A 22 -4.89 5.77 6.46
C VAL A 22 -5.52 4.45 6.91
N LYS A 23 -6.64 4.08 6.30
CA LYS A 23 -7.40 2.89 6.69
C LYS A 23 -6.66 1.59 6.37
N ILE A 24 -6.18 1.44 5.15
CA ILE A 24 -5.59 0.18 4.67
C ILE A 24 -4.18 -0.02 5.19
N ARG A 25 -3.38 1.03 5.17
CA ARG A 25 -2.01 1.00 5.68
C ARG A 25 -1.93 1.12 7.20
N LYS A 26 -3.04 1.45 7.86
CA LYS A 26 -3.11 1.66 9.31
C LYS A 26 -2.10 2.69 9.79
N SER A 27 -1.90 3.72 8.98
CA SER A 27 -0.97 4.82 9.25
C SER A 27 -1.68 5.97 9.94
N ALA A 28 -0.93 6.80 10.67
CA ALA A 28 -1.48 7.99 11.31
C ALA A 28 -1.89 9.02 10.25
N LYS A 29 -3.04 9.64 10.43
CA LYS A 29 -3.59 10.64 9.50
C LYS A 29 -2.62 11.80 9.24
N SER A 30 -1.96 12.29 10.29
CA SER A 30 -0.99 13.39 10.18
C SER A 30 0.23 13.00 9.34
N HIS A 31 0.74 11.77 9.50
CA HIS A 31 1.86 11.26 8.71
C HIS A 31 1.51 11.13 7.24
N VAL A 32 0.33 10.61 6.94
CA VAL A 32 -0.14 10.46 5.55
C VAL A 32 -0.30 11.83 4.91
N SER A 33 -0.93 12.77 5.60
CA SER A 33 -1.14 14.13 5.12
C SER A 33 0.18 14.85 4.82
N THR A 34 1.15 14.77 5.72
CA THR A 34 2.47 15.37 5.54
C THR A 34 3.21 14.75 4.38
N SER A 35 3.20 13.41 4.30
CA SER A 35 3.88 12.68 3.21
C SER A 35 3.28 12.99 1.85
N LEU A 36 1.95 13.09 1.76
CA LEU A 36 1.27 13.43 0.52
C LEU A 36 1.62 14.85 0.06
N LYS A 37 1.72 15.79 1.00
CA LYS A 37 2.13 17.15 0.68
C LYS A 37 3.56 17.18 0.12
N MET A 38 4.48 16.44 0.73
CA MET A 38 5.85 16.34 0.26
C MET A 38 5.93 15.73 -1.13
N LEU A 39 5.15 14.68 -1.40
CA LEU A 39 5.09 14.05 -2.73
C LEU A 39 4.52 15.01 -3.78
N GLU A 40 3.52 15.78 -3.42
CA GLU A 40 2.93 16.79 -4.30
C GLU A 40 3.95 17.90 -4.61
N ASP A 41 4.67 18.38 -3.61
CA ASP A 41 5.72 19.39 -3.76
C ASP A 41 6.87 18.92 -4.65
N LYS A 42 7.15 17.62 -4.65
CA LYS A 42 8.16 16.99 -5.51
C LYS A 42 7.65 16.65 -6.91
N HIS A 43 6.41 16.98 -7.20
CA HIS A 43 5.74 16.68 -8.48
C HIS A 43 5.68 15.19 -8.82
N LEU A 44 5.52 14.35 -7.80
CA LEU A 44 5.37 12.91 -7.96
C LEU A 44 3.91 12.47 -7.98
N ILE A 45 3.05 13.25 -7.33
CA ILE A 45 1.61 13.02 -7.31
C ILE A 45 0.87 14.35 -7.56
N LYS A 46 -0.40 14.23 -7.93
CA LYS A 46 -1.33 15.36 -7.92
C LYS A 46 -2.63 14.93 -7.22
N LYS A 47 -3.34 15.90 -6.69
CA LYS A 47 -4.65 15.69 -6.09
C LYS A 47 -5.69 16.25 -7.04
N GLU A 48 -6.74 15.47 -7.29
CA GLU A 48 -7.80 15.87 -8.22
C GLU A 48 -9.16 15.53 -7.59
N ALA A 49 -10.06 16.52 -7.58
CA ALA A 49 -11.41 16.30 -7.08
C ALA A 49 -12.22 15.50 -8.09
N SER A 50 -13.02 14.55 -7.61
CA SER A 50 -13.91 13.78 -8.46
C SER A 50 -14.99 14.66 -9.07
N PRO A 51 -15.37 14.42 -10.34
CA PRO A 51 -16.49 15.13 -10.95
C PRO A 51 -17.76 14.98 -10.10
N GLY A 52 -18.37 16.11 -9.73
CA GLY A 52 -19.60 16.13 -8.95
C GLY A 52 -19.45 15.93 -7.45
N ASN A 53 -18.25 15.67 -6.94
CA ASN A 53 -18.00 15.53 -5.51
C ASN A 53 -16.67 16.16 -5.12
N LYS A 54 -16.69 17.40 -4.67
CA LYS A 54 -15.50 18.16 -4.27
C LYS A 54 -14.83 17.61 -3.00
N LYS A 55 -15.55 16.79 -2.22
CA LYS A 55 -15.00 16.18 -0.99
C LYS A 55 -14.21 14.90 -1.27
N HIS A 56 -14.44 14.27 -2.42
CA HIS A 56 -13.72 13.08 -2.83
C HIS A 56 -12.52 13.48 -3.67
N ILE A 57 -11.35 13.48 -3.05
CA ILE A 57 -10.10 13.87 -3.71
C ILE A 57 -9.28 12.61 -4.01
N GLU A 58 -9.07 12.36 -5.30
CA GLU A 58 -8.25 11.26 -5.78
C GLU A 58 -6.79 11.69 -5.89
N ILE A 59 -5.89 10.78 -5.52
CA ILE A 59 -4.45 10.99 -5.62
C ILE A 59 -3.95 10.24 -6.86
N ILE A 60 -3.30 10.97 -7.76
CA ILE A 60 -2.86 10.43 -9.05
C ILE A 60 -1.35 10.48 -9.12
N LEU A 61 -0.73 9.34 -9.49
CA LEU A 61 0.71 9.27 -9.74
C LEU A 61 1.05 10.03 -11.02
N LEU A 62 2.06 10.88 -10.94
CA LEU A 62 2.57 11.61 -12.11
C LEU A 62 3.70 10.84 -12.77
N ASP A 63 4.07 11.23 -13.99
CA ASP A 63 5.11 10.57 -14.77
C ASP A 63 6.45 10.54 -14.02
N ASN A 64 6.77 11.57 -13.26
CA ASN A 64 8.00 11.62 -12.47
C ASN A 64 8.09 10.49 -11.42
N ALA A 65 6.96 9.96 -10.97
CA ALA A 65 6.93 8.86 -10.01
C ALA A 65 7.09 7.50 -10.67
N ARG A 66 6.84 7.38 -11.97
CA ARG A 66 6.87 6.09 -12.69
C ARG A 66 8.22 5.40 -12.62
N GLU A 67 9.30 6.15 -12.77
CA GLU A 67 10.65 5.60 -12.70
C GLU A 67 10.96 5.04 -11.30
N ILE A 68 10.60 5.80 -10.27
CA ILE A 68 10.77 5.37 -8.87
C ILE A 68 9.99 4.10 -8.59
N VAL A 69 8.73 4.05 -9.02
CA VAL A 69 7.85 2.90 -8.84
C VAL A 69 8.38 1.69 -9.63
N SER A 70 8.82 1.91 -10.87
CA SER A 70 9.38 0.85 -11.71
C SER A 70 10.63 0.22 -11.08
N GLU A 71 11.54 1.05 -10.58
CA GLU A 71 12.74 0.57 -9.87
C GLU A 71 12.36 -0.20 -8.61
N GLY A 72 11.38 0.30 -7.86
CA GLY A 72 10.89 -0.35 -6.65
C GLY A 72 10.29 -1.72 -6.93
N LEU A 73 9.49 -1.84 -7.98
CA LEU A 73 8.90 -3.11 -8.40
C LEU A 73 9.98 -4.11 -8.85
N ASP A 74 11.00 -3.64 -9.56
CA ASP A 74 12.11 -4.47 -9.99
C ASP A 74 12.91 -5.03 -8.80
N ILE A 75 13.18 -4.18 -7.81
CA ILE A 75 13.86 -4.58 -6.57
C ILE A 75 13.02 -5.62 -5.81
N GLN A 76 11.71 -5.39 -5.68
CA GLN A 76 10.81 -6.33 -5.04
C GLN A 76 10.78 -7.67 -5.74
N LYS A 77 10.75 -7.66 -7.07
CA LYS A 77 10.78 -8.88 -7.88
C LYS A 77 12.06 -9.67 -7.66
N LYS A 78 13.22 -9.00 -7.70
CA LYS A 78 14.52 -9.63 -7.48
C LYS A 78 14.64 -10.20 -6.06
N PHE A 79 14.14 -9.47 -5.09
CA PHE A 79 14.11 -9.94 -3.70
C PHE A 79 13.25 -11.19 -3.56
N ALA A 80 12.05 -11.19 -4.16
CA ALA A 80 11.16 -12.35 -4.14
C ALA A 80 11.79 -13.56 -4.82
N GLU A 81 12.43 -13.37 -5.97
CA GLU A 81 13.14 -14.44 -6.68
C GLU A 81 14.24 -15.06 -5.81
N SER A 82 15.00 -14.22 -5.12
CA SER A 82 16.07 -14.69 -4.22
C SER A 82 15.51 -15.42 -2.99
N LEU A 83 14.43 -14.89 -2.43
CA LEU A 83 13.80 -15.43 -1.23
C LEU A 83 13.18 -16.81 -1.47
N PHE A 84 12.56 -16.98 -2.63
CA PHE A 84 11.86 -18.21 -3.00
C PHE A 84 12.63 -19.11 -3.94
N ARG A 85 13.93 -18.89 -4.03
CA ARG A 85 14.80 -19.73 -4.88
C ARG A 85 14.73 -21.20 -4.43
N GLY A 86 14.57 -22.09 -5.41
CA GLY A 86 14.54 -23.53 -5.16
C GLY A 86 13.21 -24.10 -4.72
N LEU A 87 12.19 -23.24 -4.55
CA LEU A 87 10.85 -23.71 -4.22
C LEU A 87 10.09 -24.12 -5.48
N SER A 88 9.39 -25.25 -5.42
CA SER A 88 8.51 -25.68 -6.50
C SER A 88 7.22 -24.83 -6.50
N GLU A 89 6.44 -24.92 -7.59
CA GLU A 89 5.13 -24.24 -7.65
C GLU A 89 4.19 -24.73 -6.55
N GLU A 90 4.23 -26.02 -6.24
CA GLU A 90 3.44 -26.62 -5.17
C GLU A 90 3.82 -26.04 -3.81
N GLU A 91 5.11 -25.93 -3.54
CA GLU A 91 5.63 -25.34 -2.31
C GLU A 91 5.25 -23.86 -2.20
N MET A 92 5.31 -23.12 -3.30
CA MET A 92 4.90 -21.71 -3.35
C MET A 92 3.43 -21.56 -3.03
N THR A 93 2.58 -22.41 -3.63
CA THR A 93 1.12 -22.40 -3.40
C THR A 93 0.80 -22.71 -1.94
N LEU A 94 1.47 -23.71 -1.38
CA LEU A 94 1.31 -24.09 0.04
C LEU A 94 1.74 -22.95 0.97
N CYS A 95 2.86 -22.32 0.67
CA CYS A 95 3.39 -21.19 1.45
C CYS A 95 2.38 -20.03 1.49
N ARG A 96 1.80 -19.68 0.35
CA ARG A 96 0.77 -18.62 0.27
C ARG A 96 -0.46 -18.99 1.08
N SER A 97 -0.92 -20.22 0.98
CA SER A 97 -2.09 -20.72 1.70
C SER A 97 -1.88 -20.64 3.21
N VAL A 98 -0.74 -21.09 3.68
CA VAL A 98 -0.36 -21.04 5.11
C VAL A 98 -0.26 -19.60 5.59
N PHE A 99 0.38 -18.73 4.81
CA PHE A 99 0.56 -17.32 5.17
C PHE A 99 -0.79 -16.60 5.30
N VAL A 100 -1.71 -16.85 4.38
CA VAL A 100 -3.07 -16.28 4.45
C VAL A 100 -3.79 -16.70 5.73
N LYS A 101 -3.66 -17.96 6.13
CA LYS A 101 -4.25 -18.45 7.38
C LYS A 101 -3.64 -17.78 8.60
N ILE A 102 -2.32 -17.62 8.61
CA ILE A 102 -1.62 -16.92 9.71
C ILE A 102 -2.09 -15.46 9.81
N CYS A 103 -2.18 -14.77 8.69
CA CYS A 103 -2.67 -13.39 8.64
C CYS A 103 -4.11 -13.27 9.14
N GLY A 104 -4.98 -14.21 8.74
CA GLY A 104 -6.37 -14.25 9.20
C GLY A 104 -6.46 -14.42 10.71
N ASN A 105 -5.66 -15.30 11.27
CA ASN A 105 -5.61 -15.51 12.72
C ASN A 105 -5.10 -14.27 13.45
N ALA A 106 -4.11 -13.59 12.90
CA ALA A 106 -3.57 -12.35 13.48
C ALA A 106 -4.62 -11.24 13.50
N GLU A 107 -5.38 -11.09 12.41
CA GLU A 107 -6.48 -10.11 12.34
C GLU A 107 -7.56 -10.39 13.38
N GLU A 108 -7.91 -11.65 13.56
CA GLU A 108 -8.90 -12.06 14.57
C GLU A 108 -8.41 -11.75 15.97
N CYS A 109 -7.14 -12.02 16.26
CA CYS A 109 -6.52 -11.67 17.54
C CYS A 109 -6.59 -10.17 17.80
N LEU A 110 -6.31 -9.35 16.79
CA LEU A 110 -6.39 -7.87 16.92
C LEU A 110 -7.82 -7.41 17.21
N LYS A 111 -8.80 -8.00 16.55
CA LYS A 111 -10.22 -7.68 16.79
C LYS A 111 -10.63 -8.02 18.23
N ASN A 112 -10.19 -9.17 18.73
CA ASN A 112 -10.49 -9.59 20.10
C ASN A 112 -9.83 -8.67 21.12
N LEU A 113 -8.61 -8.23 20.88
CA LEU A 113 -7.93 -7.26 21.74
C LEU A 113 -8.66 -5.92 21.79
N LYS A 114 -9.16 -5.45 20.67
CA LYS A 114 -9.95 -4.21 20.60
C LYS A 114 -11.24 -4.33 21.43
N LYS A 115 -11.93 -5.47 21.33
CA LYS A 115 -13.15 -5.72 22.13
C LYS A 115 -12.87 -5.72 23.61
N MET A 116 -11.73 -6.24 24.05
CA MET A 116 -11.34 -6.27 25.46
C MET A 116 -11.03 -4.88 26.02
N ARG A 117 -10.69 -3.92 25.15
CA ARG A 117 -10.39 -2.54 25.55
C ARG A 117 -11.63 -1.66 25.63
N GLU A 118 -12.71 -2.09 25.01
CA GLU A 118 -14.02 -1.41 25.06
C GLU A 118 -14.78 -1.92 26.30
#